data_c02fbdfdecf111df13760eb8f81da39b
#
_entry.id   c02fbdfdecf111df13760eb8f81da39b
#
_cell.length_a   1.000
_cell.length_b   1.000
_cell.length_c   1.000
_cell.angle_alpha   90.00
_cell.angle_beta   90.00
_cell.angle_gamma   90.00
#
_symmetry.space_group_name_H-M   'P 1'
#
loop_
_entity.id
_entity.type
_entity.pdbx_description
1 polymer ?
#
loop_
_entity_poly.entity_id
_entity_poly.type
_entity_poly.pdbx_seq_one_letter_code
_entity_poly.pdbx_strand_id
1 'polypeptide(L)'
;MTVLRIPTPLRAYTNGQSNINVAGANISEALTDLTTQYPTIKPHLFNEGGELRPFVNLFIGENNIKDLQGVETPIKADDKLVLIPSIAGG
;
A
#
# COMPACT_ATOMS: atom_id res chain seq x y z
N MET A 1 14.14 -3.34 5.21
CA MET A 1 12.90 -3.35 4.42
C MET A 1 11.70 -3.16 5.34
N THR A 2 10.64 -2.61 4.81
CA THR A 2 9.44 -2.32 5.58
C THR A 2 8.39 -3.37 5.26
N VAL A 3 7.63 -3.81 6.25
CA VAL A 3 6.58 -4.81 6.05
C VAL A 3 5.28 -4.09 5.71
N LEU A 4 4.64 -4.52 4.62
CA LEU A 4 3.32 -4.05 4.21
C LEU A 4 2.32 -5.17 4.37
N ARG A 5 1.27 -4.91 5.16
CA ARG A 5 0.21 -5.89 5.35
C ARG A 5 -0.83 -5.75 4.24
N ILE A 6 -1.14 -6.87 3.61
CA ILE A 6 -2.12 -6.93 2.51
C ILE A 6 -3.46 -7.38 3.06
N PRO A 7 -4.55 -6.67 2.78
CA PRO A 7 -5.87 -7.08 3.26
C PRO A 7 -6.36 -8.32 2.52
N THR A 8 -7.26 -9.05 3.17
CA THR A 8 -7.79 -10.30 2.61
C THR A 8 -8.27 -10.17 1.17
N PRO A 9 -9.05 -9.14 0.79
CA PRO A 9 -9.55 -9.04 -0.58
C PRO A 9 -8.47 -8.91 -1.65
N LEU A 10 -7.28 -8.44 -1.28
CA LEU A 10 -6.20 -8.23 -2.24
C LEU A 10 -5.14 -9.34 -2.22
N ARG A 11 -5.26 -10.30 -1.32
CA ARG A 11 -4.27 -11.38 -1.22
C ARG A 11 -4.21 -12.27 -2.44
N ALA A 12 -5.29 -12.32 -3.21
CA ALA A 12 -5.29 -13.07 -4.47
C ALA A 12 -4.26 -12.52 -5.46
N TYR A 13 -3.88 -11.26 -5.33
CA TYR A 13 -2.91 -10.60 -6.20
C TYR A 13 -1.49 -10.65 -5.66
N THR A 14 -1.30 -11.23 -4.48
CA THR A 14 0.01 -11.36 -3.84
C THR A 14 0.30 -12.82 -3.49
N ASN A 15 -0.21 -13.75 -4.29
CA ASN A 15 -0.02 -15.18 -4.09
C ASN A 15 -0.45 -15.66 -2.70
N GLY A 16 -1.47 -15.02 -2.14
CA GLY A 16 -1.97 -15.36 -0.81
C GLY A 16 -1.15 -14.80 0.33
N GLN A 17 -0.13 -14.01 0.04
CA GLN A 17 0.74 -13.46 1.07
C GLN A 17 0.05 -12.31 1.80
N SER A 18 0.05 -12.36 3.13
CA SER A 18 -0.55 -11.31 3.95
C SER A 18 0.46 -10.22 4.33
N ASN A 19 1.74 -10.52 4.29
CA ASN A 19 2.81 -9.58 4.61
C ASN A 19 3.85 -9.60 3.51
N ILE A 20 4.15 -8.44 2.95
CA ILE A 20 5.12 -8.29 1.88
C ILE A 20 6.21 -7.34 2.34
N ASN A 21 7.46 -7.73 2.16
CA ASN A 21 8.58 -6.82 2.42
C ASN A 21 8.74 -5.90 1.22
N VAL A 22 8.72 -4.60 1.48
CA VAL A 22 8.89 -3.60 0.43
C VAL A 22 10.06 -2.69 0.77
N ALA A 23 10.74 -2.22 -0.26
CA ALA A 23 11.87 -1.32 -0.13
C ALA A 23 11.47 0.08 -0.58
N GLY A 24 11.99 1.10 0.09
CA GLY A 24 11.74 2.47 -0.30
C GLY A 24 11.94 3.42 0.87
N ALA A 25 12.17 4.68 0.56
CA ALA A 25 12.34 5.72 1.56
C ALA A 25 11.03 6.41 1.92
N ASN A 26 9.98 6.19 1.11
CA ASN A 26 8.67 6.77 1.33
C ASN A 26 7.60 5.82 0.81
N ILE A 27 6.33 6.18 1.02
CA ILE A 27 5.21 5.34 0.62
C ILE A 27 5.20 5.11 -0.89
N SER A 28 5.46 6.15 -1.67
CA SER A 28 5.46 6.03 -3.14
C SER A 28 6.45 4.97 -3.61
N GLU A 29 7.65 4.97 -3.07
CA GLU A 29 8.67 3.98 -3.43
C GLU A 29 8.27 2.58 -2.97
N ALA A 30 7.70 2.47 -1.76
CA ALA A 30 7.24 1.19 -1.24
C ALA A 30 6.15 0.59 -2.12
N LEU A 31 5.20 1.40 -2.57
CA LEU A 31 4.13 0.93 -3.45
C LEU A 31 4.65 0.58 -4.84
N THR A 32 5.65 1.30 -5.32
CA THR A 32 6.31 0.97 -6.58
C THR A 32 6.97 -0.39 -6.49
N ASP A 33 7.66 -0.66 -5.37
CA ASP A 33 8.26 -1.96 -5.15
C ASP A 33 7.21 -3.07 -5.08
N LEU A 34 6.11 -2.82 -4.36
CA LEU A 34 5.00 -3.78 -4.28
C LEU A 34 4.47 -4.13 -5.66
N THR A 35 4.21 -3.13 -6.50
CA THR A 35 3.66 -3.35 -7.83
C THR A 35 4.67 -3.93 -8.80
N THR A 36 5.96 -3.81 -8.50
CA THR A 36 7.00 -4.48 -9.25
C THR A 36 7.04 -5.97 -8.92
N GLN A 37 6.87 -6.31 -7.64
CA GLN A 37 6.81 -7.71 -7.20
C GLN A 37 5.53 -8.38 -7.65
N TYR A 38 4.41 -7.67 -7.61
CA TYR A 38 3.09 -8.19 -7.93
C TYR A 38 2.35 -7.23 -8.87
N PRO A 39 2.68 -7.26 -10.17
CA PRO A 39 2.09 -6.29 -11.12
C PRO A 39 0.57 -6.33 -11.20
N THR A 40 -0.03 -7.48 -10.91
CA THR A 40 -1.48 -7.63 -11.00
C THR A 40 -2.24 -6.83 -9.96
N ILE A 41 -1.58 -6.43 -8.87
CA ILE A 41 -2.24 -5.63 -7.83
C ILE A 41 -2.33 -4.14 -8.22
N LYS A 42 -1.52 -3.71 -9.17
CA LYS A 42 -1.42 -2.29 -9.53
C LYS A 42 -2.76 -1.66 -9.89
N PRO A 43 -3.58 -2.24 -10.77
CA PRO A 43 -4.85 -1.60 -11.14
C PRO A 43 -5.86 -1.53 -9.99
N HIS A 44 -5.64 -2.29 -8.93
CA HIS A 44 -6.51 -2.28 -7.75
C HIS A 44 -6.10 -1.20 -6.75
N LEU A 45 -4.90 -0.67 -6.88
CA LEU A 45 -4.39 0.38 -6.00
C LEU A 45 -4.35 1.74 -6.69
N PHE A 46 -4.00 1.76 -7.97
CA PHE A 46 -3.79 2.99 -8.72
C PHE A 46 -4.81 3.11 -9.86
N ASN A 47 -5.21 4.35 -10.14
CA ASN A 47 -6.07 4.63 -11.29
C ASN A 47 -5.21 4.78 -12.55
N GLU A 48 -5.85 5.11 -13.68
CA GLU A 48 -5.14 5.24 -14.95
C GLU A 48 -4.12 6.36 -14.95
N GLY A 49 -4.32 7.37 -14.11
CA GLY A 49 -3.37 8.47 -13.98
C GLY A 49 -2.17 8.17 -13.10
N GLY A 50 -2.11 6.97 -12.55
CA GLY A 50 -1.01 6.58 -11.67
C GLY A 50 -1.16 7.06 -10.25
N GLU A 51 -2.34 7.56 -9.89
CA GLU A 51 -2.61 8.03 -8.54
C GLU A 51 -3.31 6.94 -7.72
N LEU A 52 -3.03 6.94 -6.42
CA LEU A 52 -3.66 6.00 -5.50
C LEU A 52 -5.17 6.24 -5.50
N ARG A 53 -5.95 5.16 -5.65
CA ARG A 53 -7.40 5.29 -5.68
C ARG A 53 -7.92 5.83 -4.36
N PRO A 54 -8.96 6.70 -4.36
CA PRO A 54 -9.41 7.37 -3.14
C PRO A 54 -9.97 6.42 -2.08
N PHE A 55 -10.44 5.23 -2.49
CA PHE A 55 -10.96 4.26 -1.53
C PHE A 55 -9.86 3.38 -0.92
N VAL A 56 -8.62 3.54 -1.37
CA VAL A 56 -7.50 2.80 -0.79
C VAL A 56 -6.89 3.64 0.33
N ASN A 57 -6.88 3.08 1.53
CA ASN A 57 -6.28 3.72 2.68
C ASN A 57 -5.02 2.96 3.07
N LEU A 58 -3.97 3.70 3.40
CA LEU A 58 -2.74 3.10 3.86
C LEU A 58 -2.34 3.76 5.17
N PHE A 59 -2.01 2.94 6.13
CA PHE A 59 -1.66 3.40 7.46
C PHE A 59 -0.20 3.10 7.77
N ILE A 60 0.44 4.03 8.48
CA ILE A 60 1.73 3.79 9.11
C ILE A 60 1.43 3.72 10.60
N GLY A 61 1.50 2.51 11.16
CA GLY A 61 1.03 2.32 12.52
C GLY A 61 -0.45 2.66 12.62
N GLU A 62 -0.78 3.68 13.40
CA GLU A 62 -2.17 4.12 13.59
C GLU A 62 -2.54 5.33 12.73
N ASN A 63 -1.61 5.84 11.95
CA ASN A 63 -1.80 7.08 11.21
C ASN A 63 -2.09 6.81 9.73
N ASN A 64 -3.22 7.34 9.25
CA ASN A 64 -3.53 7.30 7.82
C ASN A 64 -2.58 8.26 7.10
N ILE A 65 -1.99 7.83 5.98
CA ILE A 65 -1.06 8.68 5.25
C ILE A 65 -1.71 9.97 4.73
N LYS A 66 -3.03 9.98 4.57
CA LYS A 66 -3.77 11.17 4.14
C LYS A 66 -3.71 12.27 5.20
N ASP A 67 -3.49 11.90 6.45
CA ASP A 67 -3.31 12.86 7.55
C ASP A 67 -1.85 13.26 7.72
N LEU A 68 -0.98 12.68 6.91
CA LEU A 68 0.45 12.96 6.91
C LEU A 68 0.80 13.64 5.58
N GLN A 69 1.75 13.07 4.84
CA GLN A 69 2.19 13.64 3.57
C GLN A 69 1.76 12.79 2.37
N GLY A 70 0.71 11.98 2.55
CA GLY A 70 0.23 11.12 1.47
C GLY A 70 1.31 10.13 1.06
N VAL A 71 1.46 9.92 -0.25
CA VAL A 71 2.45 8.96 -0.76
C VAL A 71 3.90 9.45 -0.59
N GLU A 72 4.09 10.71 -0.24
CA GLU A 72 5.43 11.23 0.02
C GLU A 72 5.87 11.06 1.47
N THR A 73 5.00 10.49 2.31
CA THR A 73 5.31 10.24 3.71
C THR A 73 6.53 9.34 3.83
N PRO A 74 7.57 9.79 4.55
CA PRO A 74 8.77 8.96 4.73
C PRO A 74 8.47 7.74 5.61
N ILE A 75 9.17 6.65 5.31
CA ILE A 75 9.03 5.40 6.06
C ILE A 75 10.39 4.90 6.51
N LYS A 76 10.37 4.07 7.55
CA LYS A 76 11.56 3.45 8.11
C LYS A 76 11.40 1.94 8.08
N ALA A 77 12.52 1.22 8.22
CA ALA A 77 12.50 -0.24 8.16
C ALA A 77 11.63 -0.88 9.23
N ASP A 78 11.49 -0.24 10.39
CA ASP A 78 10.68 -0.78 11.49
C ASP A 78 9.23 -0.28 11.48
N ASP A 79 8.87 0.56 10.51
CA ASP A 79 7.47 0.96 10.37
C ASP A 79 6.65 -0.20 9.85
N LYS A 80 5.38 -0.24 10.28
CA LYS A 80 4.43 -1.24 9.80
C LYS A 80 3.41 -0.54 8.94
N LEU A 81 3.32 -0.96 7.69
CA LEU A 81 2.37 -0.40 6.74
C LEU A 81 1.17 -1.35 6.66
N VAL A 82 -0.03 -0.78 6.70
CA VAL A 82 -1.27 -1.55 6.58
C VAL A 82 -2.09 -0.96 5.45
N LEU A 83 -2.42 -1.80 4.48
CA LEU A 83 -3.25 -1.41 3.36
C LEU A 83 -4.69 -1.80 3.67
N ILE A 84 -5.58 -0.82 3.70
CA ILE A 84 -6.99 -1.04 4.01
C ILE A 84 -7.85 -0.42 2.92
N PRO A 85 -8.45 -1.23 2.04
CA PRO A 85 -9.38 -0.67 1.07
C PRO A 85 -10.72 -0.38 1.73
N SER A 86 -11.30 0.76 1.41
CA SER A 86 -12.67 1.04 1.81
C SER A 86 -13.60 0.33 0.84
N ILE A 87 -14.67 -0.22 1.35
CA ILE A 87 -15.68 -0.83 0.49
C ILE A 87 -16.46 0.31 -0.16
N ALA A 88 -16.48 0.33 -1.48
CA ALA A 88 -17.17 1.38 -2.23
C ALA A 88 -18.67 1.36 -1.89
N GLY A 89 -19.20 2.55 -1.62
CA GLY A 89 -20.60 2.69 -1.28
C GLY A 89 -20.92 2.32 0.15
N GLY A 90 -19.92 2.00 0.90
CA GLY A 90 -20.12 1.64 2.30
C GLY A 90 -18.87 1.80 3.05
#